data_731ec21d79fdb5a184e86596bef6f331
#
_entry.id   731ec21d79fdb5a184e86596bef6f331
#
_cell.length_a   1.000
_cell.length_b   1.000
_cell.length_c   1.000
_cell.angle_alpha   90.00
_cell.angle_beta   90.00
_cell.angle_gamma   90.00
#
_symmetry.space_group_name_H-M   'P 1'
#
loop_
_entity.id
_entity.type
_entity.pdbx_description
1 polymer ?
#
loop_
_entity_poly.entity_id
_entity_poly.type
_entity_poly.pdbx_seq_one_letter_code
_entity_poly.pdbx_strand_id
1 'polypeptide(L)'
;MNPEGRSETGLERLRIPEERRGGTGRGGGRLWAILLGAGALLVLALVLRWALKPVEVPVARVLEPAGPEGQAILEASGYVTPRRRATVAAKITGRVAEMLVEEGMRVEAGQVLARLDEAEARRRLEAAEAEVRVARARLPEARAGLALADAQFQRVSALHHSGYASDDDRDRARTAYDAARSQVAAAEESLKAAEAAREVARQDLENCTIRAPFAGIAVSKDAQVGEMVSPVSAGGGFTRTGIATVVDMDSLEVEVDVNESFIARIHPGQRVEAALDAYPDWKIPASVRTVIPTADRQKATVKVRISFDRLDPRILPDMGVKVAFLGEAPPPGAPKPAALLPREAVFNREGKPSVFVLEGGRLRXREVRPGEARGMDLEVLSGCXPGETVVVGGQDRLKDGMRARPRR
;
A
#
# COMPACT_ATOMS: atom_id res chain seq x y z
N MET A 1 -71.86 -38.38 -25.21
CA MET A 1 -72.91 -39.38 -24.93
C MET A 1 -73.55 -39.05 -23.59
N ASN A 2 -74.75 -38.46 -23.68
CA ASN A 2 -75.78 -38.32 -22.62
C ASN A 2 -76.29 -39.74 -22.22
N PRO A 3 -77.10 -40.00 -21.20
CA PRO A 3 -78.05 -39.09 -20.53
C PRO A 3 -78.25 -39.31 -18.98
N GLU A 4 -78.81 -38.33 -18.27
CA GLU A 4 -80.21 -38.20 -17.84
C GLU A 4 -80.62 -38.91 -16.54
N GLY A 5 -81.31 -38.19 -15.72
CA GLY A 5 -82.31 -38.68 -14.79
C GLY A 5 -82.37 -37.81 -13.51
N ARG A 6 -83.18 -36.72 -13.40
CA ARG A 6 -84.59 -36.59 -13.02
C ARG A 6 -84.94 -37.47 -11.81
N SER A 7 -85.55 -37.08 -10.82
CA SER A 7 -86.61 -36.13 -10.52
C SER A 7 -86.98 -36.15 -9.01
N GLU A 8 -87.40 -35.07 -8.45
CA GLU A 8 -88.74 -34.70 -7.99
C GLU A 8 -89.09 -35.08 -6.57
N THR A 9 -89.53 -34.01 -5.86
CA THR A 9 -90.79 -33.82 -5.13
C THR A 9 -90.92 -34.43 -3.75
N GLY A 10 -91.28 -33.56 -2.82
CA GLY A 10 -91.81 -33.93 -1.56
C GLY A 10 -92.12 -32.74 -0.61
N LEU A 11 -92.95 -31.83 -1.10
CA LEU A 11 -93.77 -30.99 -0.21
C LEU A 11 -94.78 -31.82 0.53
N GLU A 12 -95.00 -31.51 1.73
CA GLU A 12 -96.16 -31.71 2.65
C GLU A 12 -95.73 -32.23 4.00
N ARG A 13 -95.85 -31.52 5.01
CA ARG A 13 -97.09 -31.29 5.78
C ARG A 13 -96.99 -30.23 6.83
N LEU A 14 -97.75 -29.19 6.61
CA LEU A 14 -98.28 -28.32 7.63
C LEU A 14 -99.09 -29.11 8.62
N ARG A 15 -98.97 -28.80 9.87
CA ARG A 15 -100.13 -28.47 10.75
C ARG A 15 -99.67 -28.08 12.11
N ILE A 16 -100.09 -26.86 12.46
CA ILE A 16 -100.23 -26.29 13.83
C ILE A 16 -101.40 -26.91 14.54
N PRO A 17 -101.36 -27.03 15.85
CA PRO A 17 -102.49 -26.59 16.64
C PRO A 17 -102.09 -25.63 17.75
N GLU A 18 -102.89 -24.60 17.83
CA GLU A 18 -102.96 -23.61 18.91
C GLU A 18 -103.52 -24.21 20.20
N GLU A 19 -103.31 -23.46 21.24
CA GLU A 19 -103.94 -23.30 22.55
C GLU A 19 -103.05 -23.80 23.69
N ARG A 20 -102.84 -23.02 24.73
CA ARG A 20 -103.73 -22.22 25.58
C ARG A 20 -102.98 -21.16 26.39
N ARG A 21 -103.73 -20.09 26.68
CA ARG A 21 -103.48 -18.95 27.54
C ARG A 21 -103.24 -19.29 29.00
N GLY A 22 -102.50 -18.41 29.65
CA GLY A 22 -102.75 -18.08 31.01
C GLY A 22 -101.58 -17.99 31.94
N GLY A 23 -101.35 -16.81 32.53
CA GLY A 23 -100.58 -16.69 33.74
C GLY A 23 -99.69 -15.51 33.89
N THR A 24 -100.12 -14.45 34.39
CA THR A 24 -99.40 -13.25 34.85
C THR A 24 -98.35 -13.56 35.92
N GLY A 25 -97.09 -13.05 35.74
CA GLY A 25 -96.08 -13.06 36.78
C GLY A 25 -95.14 -11.88 36.64
N ARG A 26 -95.31 -10.83 37.40
CA ARG A 26 -94.41 -9.67 37.57
C ARG A 26 -93.08 -10.10 38.18
N GLY A 27 -91.92 -9.93 37.51
CA GLY A 27 -90.61 -10.18 38.09
C GLY A 27 -89.38 -10.17 37.18
N GLY A 28 -89.51 -9.91 35.83
CA GLY A 28 -88.46 -10.10 34.86
C GLY A 28 -87.60 -8.88 34.43
N GLY A 29 -88.01 -7.66 34.84
CA GLY A 29 -87.31 -6.43 34.31
C GLY A 29 -85.90 -6.19 34.80
N ARG A 30 -85.58 -6.64 36.00
CA ARG A 30 -84.21 -6.42 36.57
C ARG A 30 -83.15 -7.38 36.02
N LEU A 31 -83.55 -8.60 35.75
CA LEU A 31 -82.62 -9.59 35.18
C LEU A 31 -82.21 -9.25 33.73
N TRP A 32 -83.20 -8.78 32.94
CA TRP A 32 -82.91 -8.33 31.56
C TRP A 32 -82.08 -7.08 31.52
N ALA A 33 -82.26 -6.13 32.44
CA ALA A 33 -81.39 -4.94 32.53
C ALA A 33 -79.94 -5.31 32.91
N ILE A 34 -79.71 -6.29 33.78
CA ILE A 34 -78.44 -6.80 34.18
C ILE A 34 -77.78 -7.53 33.01
N LEU A 35 -78.49 -8.34 32.24
CA LEU A 35 -78.01 -9.05 31.08
C LEU A 35 -77.59 -8.07 29.93
N LEU A 36 -78.42 -7.05 29.69
CA LEU A 36 -78.15 -6.01 28.73
C LEU A 36 -76.88 -5.17 29.16
N GLY A 37 -76.82 -4.85 30.44
CA GLY A 37 -75.63 -4.16 31.00
C GLY A 37 -74.38 -4.99 30.93
N ALA A 38 -74.48 -6.29 31.24
CA ALA A 38 -73.32 -7.22 31.08
C ALA A 38 -72.92 -7.41 29.62
N GLY A 39 -73.94 -7.49 28.73
CA GLY A 39 -73.69 -7.55 27.28
C GLY A 39 -72.99 -6.30 26.75
N ALA A 40 -73.47 -5.12 27.16
CA ALA A 40 -72.79 -3.84 26.77
C ALA A 40 -71.35 -3.72 27.31
N LEU A 41 -71.10 -4.17 28.54
CA LEU A 41 -69.75 -4.21 29.12
C LEU A 41 -68.88 -5.20 28.40
N LEU A 42 -69.44 -6.36 28.01
CA LEU A 42 -68.63 -7.36 27.25
C LEU A 42 -68.36 -6.89 25.85
N VAL A 43 -69.26 -6.22 25.17
CA VAL A 43 -69.05 -5.58 23.86
C VAL A 43 -68.01 -4.45 24.01
N LEU A 44 -68.14 -3.62 25.06
CA LEU A 44 -67.21 -2.56 25.33
C LEU A 44 -65.76 -3.14 25.61
N ALA A 45 -65.69 -4.22 26.39
CA ALA A 45 -64.42 -4.92 26.68
C ALA A 45 -63.80 -5.53 25.39
N LEU A 46 -64.64 -6.11 24.52
CA LEU A 46 -64.27 -6.67 23.25
C LEU A 46 -63.75 -5.57 22.28
N VAL A 47 -64.47 -4.46 22.22
CA VAL A 47 -64.10 -3.30 21.42
C VAL A 47 -62.77 -2.70 21.96
N LEU A 48 -62.68 -2.59 23.28
CA LEU A 48 -61.42 -2.09 23.92
C LEU A 48 -60.24 -3.06 23.67
N ARG A 49 -60.50 -4.36 23.76
CA ARG A 49 -59.49 -5.40 23.46
C ARG A 49 -59.09 -5.36 21.98
N TRP A 50 -59.99 -5.10 21.07
CA TRP A 50 -59.72 -4.98 19.64
C TRP A 50 -58.97 -3.67 19.32
N ALA A 51 -59.37 -2.56 19.96
CA ALA A 51 -58.71 -1.26 19.81
C ALA A 51 -57.30 -1.24 20.42
N LEU A 52 -57.00 -2.13 21.38
CA LEU A 52 -55.69 -2.22 22.07
C LEU A 52 -54.73 -3.26 21.46
N LYS A 53 -55.11 -3.93 20.34
CA LYS A 53 -54.21 -4.88 19.68
C LYS A 53 -52.96 -4.15 19.15
N PRO A 54 -51.74 -4.64 19.49
CA PRO A 54 -50.55 -4.04 18.99
C PRO A 54 -50.39 -4.28 17.47
N VAL A 55 -50.04 -3.27 16.73
CA VAL A 55 -49.79 -3.35 15.29
C VAL A 55 -48.40 -3.98 15.07
N GLU A 56 -48.32 -4.95 14.20
CA GLU A 56 -47.03 -5.53 13.79
C GLU A 56 -46.33 -4.64 12.78
N VAL A 57 -45.15 -4.21 13.10
CA VAL A 57 -44.37 -3.31 12.27
C VAL A 57 -42.98 -3.92 11.97
N PRO A 58 -42.49 -3.84 10.72
CA PRO A 58 -41.13 -4.21 10.43
C PRO A 58 -40.20 -3.20 11.09
N VAL A 59 -39.16 -3.70 11.73
CA VAL A 59 -38.22 -2.86 12.50
C VAL A 59 -36.77 -3.13 12.09
N ALA A 60 -35.95 -2.09 12.20
CA ALA A 60 -34.50 -2.19 12.06
C ALA A 60 -33.83 -1.61 13.31
N ARG A 61 -32.68 -2.11 13.61
CA ARG A 61 -31.88 -1.58 14.71
C ARG A 61 -31.02 -0.43 14.20
N VAL A 62 -30.99 0.65 14.95
CA VAL A 62 -30.14 1.80 14.67
C VAL A 62 -28.68 1.39 14.89
N LEU A 63 -27.89 1.51 13.84
CA LEU A 63 -26.47 1.14 13.90
C LEU A 63 -25.63 2.31 14.38
N GLU A 64 -24.54 1.99 15.04
CA GLU A 64 -23.53 2.98 15.40
C GLU A 64 -22.79 3.38 14.11
N PRO A 65 -22.70 4.68 13.83
CA PRO A 65 -21.94 5.08 12.64
C PRO A 65 -20.46 4.72 12.84
N ALA A 66 -19.90 3.96 11.93
CA ALA A 66 -18.45 3.83 11.87
C ALA A 66 -17.91 5.26 11.75
N GLY A 67 -16.99 5.63 12.61
CA GLY A 67 -16.43 6.99 12.64
C GLY A 67 -15.92 7.41 11.25
N PRO A 68 -15.83 8.69 10.98
CA PRO A 68 -15.34 9.19 9.69
C PRO A 68 -13.89 8.76 9.39
N GLU A 69 -13.17 8.32 10.40
CA GLU A 69 -11.88 7.68 10.26
C GLU A 69 -12.07 6.18 10.06
N GLY A 70 -12.12 5.71 8.82
CA GLY A 70 -12.07 4.27 8.59
C GLY A 70 -12.98 3.68 7.53
N GLN A 71 -13.73 4.48 6.78
CA GLN A 71 -14.40 3.88 5.62
C GLN A 71 -13.45 3.81 4.42
N ALA A 72 -13.24 2.60 3.94
CA ALA A 72 -12.47 2.38 2.72
C ALA A 72 -13.22 3.01 1.54
N ILE A 73 -12.60 4.00 0.91
CA ILE A 73 -13.10 4.63 -0.32
C ILE A 73 -12.78 3.72 -1.51
N LEU A 74 -11.69 2.98 -1.41
CA LEU A 74 -11.14 2.18 -2.50
C LEU A 74 -10.29 1.07 -1.90
N GLU A 75 -10.36 -0.11 -2.49
CA GLU A 75 -9.45 -1.21 -2.22
C GLU A 75 -8.59 -1.44 -3.47
N ALA A 76 -7.30 -1.67 -3.26
CA ALA A 76 -6.35 -2.01 -4.31
C ALA A 76 -5.44 -3.14 -3.84
N SER A 77 -4.98 -3.94 -4.79
CA SER A 77 -4.04 -5.03 -4.51
C SER A 77 -2.65 -4.68 -5.03
N GLY A 78 -1.64 -5.21 -4.40
CA GLY A 78 -0.27 -4.99 -4.80
C GLY A 78 0.70 -5.93 -4.09
N TYR A 79 1.96 -5.50 -4.01
CA TYR A 79 3.02 -6.32 -3.41
C TYR A 79 3.88 -5.46 -2.50
N VAL A 80 4.45 -6.11 -1.49
CA VAL A 80 5.50 -5.52 -0.66
C VAL A 80 6.78 -5.46 -1.49
N THR A 81 7.34 -4.28 -1.65
CA THR A 81 8.58 -4.08 -2.43
C THR A 81 9.61 -3.37 -1.56
N PRO A 82 10.87 -3.78 -1.62
CA PRO A 82 11.92 -3.04 -0.93
C PRO A 82 12.27 -1.77 -1.74
N ARG A 83 12.54 -0.70 -1.06
CA ARG A 83 13.00 0.54 -1.70
C ARG A 83 14.40 0.37 -2.31
N ARG A 84 15.25 -0.43 -1.67
CA ARG A 84 16.58 -0.77 -2.16
C ARG A 84 16.70 -2.28 -2.34
N ARG A 85 16.89 -2.69 -3.59
CA ARG A 85 17.16 -4.07 -3.99
C ARG A 85 18.28 -4.00 -5.03
N ALA A 86 19.34 -4.74 -4.83
CA ALA A 86 20.48 -4.76 -5.76
C ALA A 86 20.95 -6.19 -5.99
N THR A 87 21.00 -6.58 -7.24
CA THR A 87 21.74 -7.76 -7.65
C THR A 87 23.20 -7.35 -7.81
N VAL A 88 24.04 -7.81 -6.91
CA VAL A 88 25.46 -7.51 -6.89
C VAL A 88 26.14 -8.37 -7.96
N ALA A 89 26.77 -7.71 -8.92
CA ALA A 89 27.46 -8.35 -10.04
C ALA A 89 28.97 -8.16 -9.93
N ALA A 90 29.73 -9.03 -10.59
CA ALA A 90 31.17 -8.86 -10.75
C ALA A 90 31.44 -7.67 -11.67
N LYS A 91 32.45 -6.86 -11.35
CA LYS A 91 32.89 -5.73 -12.18
C LYS A 91 33.90 -6.16 -13.24
N ILE A 92 34.54 -7.32 -13.05
CA ILE A 92 35.50 -7.93 -13.94
C ILE A 92 35.14 -9.40 -14.19
N THR A 93 35.65 -9.94 -15.26
CA THR A 93 35.50 -11.38 -15.53
C THR A 93 36.49 -12.17 -14.71
N GLY A 94 36.01 -13.21 -14.03
CA GLY A 94 36.85 -14.08 -13.22
C GLY A 94 36.11 -15.31 -12.73
N ARG A 95 36.88 -16.29 -12.23
CA ARG A 95 36.33 -17.47 -11.61
C ARG A 95 36.10 -17.22 -10.12
N VAL A 96 34.95 -17.61 -9.61
CA VAL A 96 34.62 -17.51 -8.18
C VAL A 96 35.53 -18.47 -7.39
N ALA A 97 36.42 -17.93 -6.56
CA ALA A 97 37.30 -18.71 -5.68
C ALA A 97 36.60 -19.03 -4.34
N GLU A 98 35.90 -18.06 -3.77
CA GLU A 98 35.19 -18.20 -2.50
C GLU A 98 33.83 -17.54 -2.57
N MET A 99 32.83 -18.17 -1.93
CA MET A 99 31.51 -17.58 -1.74
C MET A 99 31.26 -17.49 -0.22
N LEU A 100 31.08 -16.28 0.29
CA LEU A 100 30.99 -15.97 1.73
C LEU A 100 29.56 -15.58 2.14
N VAL A 101 28.62 -15.61 1.21
CA VAL A 101 27.20 -15.29 1.46
C VAL A 101 26.31 -16.49 1.14
N GLU A 102 25.28 -16.68 1.96
CA GLU A 102 24.23 -17.66 1.75
C GLU A 102 22.86 -16.98 1.76
N GLU A 103 21.88 -17.63 1.15
CA GLU A 103 20.49 -17.14 1.10
C GLU A 103 19.93 -17.03 2.52
N GLY A 104 19.27 -15.92 2.83
CA GLY A 104 18.76 -15.61 4.16
C GLY A 104 19.78 -14.94 5.08
N MET A 105 21.04 -14.86 4.70
CA MET A 105 22.11 -14.27 5.53
C MET A 105 21.98 -12.74 5.57
N ARG A 106 22.08 -12.19 6.80
CA ARG A 106 22.19 -10.73 6.97
C ARG A 106 23.60 -10.28 6.64
N VAL A 107 23.72 -9.21 5.86
CA VAL A 107 24.99 -8.65 5.43
C VAL A 107 25.06 -7.16 5.78
N GLU A 108 26.27 -6.68 6.08
CA GLU A 108 26.54 -5.26 6.34
C GLU A 108 27.04 -4.56 5.07
N ALA A 109 26.91 -3.24 5.00
CA ALA A 109 27.47 -2.44 3.90
C ALA A 109 28.98 -2.65 3.82
N GLY A 110 29.52 -2.97 2.63
CA GLY A 110 30.93 -3.24 2.43
C GLY A 110 31.37 -4.66 2.79
N GLN A 111 30.52 -5.48 3.38
CA GLN A 111 30.85 -6.88 3.71
C GLN A 111 31.19 -7.67 2.44
N VAL A 112 32.22 -8.50 2.50
CA VAL A 112 32.63 -9.34 1.37
C VAL A 112 31.58 -10.46 1.16
N LEU A 113 31.04 -10.51 -0.06
CA LEU A 113 30.08 -11.53 -0.49
C LEU A 113 30.78 -12.69 -1.22
N ALA A 114 31.77 -12.36 -2.03
CA ALA A 114 32.49 -13.35 -2.81
C ALA A 114 33.91 -12.83 -3.15
N ARG A 115 34.81 -13.76 -3.42
CA ARG A 115 36.16 -13.46 -3.97
C ARG A 115 36.34 -14.21 -5.26
N LEU A 116 36.86 -13.50 -6.26
CA LEU A 116 37.30 -14.09 -7.51
C LEU A 116 38.76 -14.54 -7.36
N ASP A 117 39.23 -15.40 -8.26
CA ASP A 117 40.61 -15.81 -8.36
C ASP A 117 41.46 -14.57 -8.70
N GLU A 118 42.28 -14.13 -7.77
CA GLU A 118 43.08 -12.89 -7.86
C GLU A 118 44.51 -13.10 -8.42
N ALA A 119 44.88 -14.34 -8.72
CA ALA A 119 46.28 -14.65 -9.11
C ALA A 119 46.74 -13.84 -10.29
N GLU A 120 45.92 -13.73 -11.34
CA GLU A 120 46.28 -12.95 -12.54
C GLU A 120 46.30 -11.43 -12.26
N ALA A 121 45.29 -10.92 -11.54
CA ALA A 121 45.20 -9.49 -11.19
C ALA A 121 46.41 -9.07 -10.33
N ARG A 122 46.82 -9.92 -9.40
CA ARG A 122 48.02 -9.70 -8.54
C ARG A 122 49.28 -9.60 -9.37
N ARG A 123 49.50 -10.51 -10.33
CA ARG A 123 50.66 -10.48 -11.22
C ARG A 123 50.69 -9.24 -12.12
N ARG A 124 49.49 -8.80 -12.60
CA ARG A 124 49.37 -7.57 -13.38
C ARG A 124 49.76 -6.35 -12.56
N LEU A 125 49.37 -6.30 -11.29
CA LEU A 125 49.75 -5.22 -10.39
C LEU A 125 51.26 -5.21 -10.13
N GLU A 126 51.86 -6.38 -9.87
CA GLU A 126 53.33 -6.52 -9.67
C GLU A 126 54.10 -6.02 -10.90
N ALA A 127 53.64 -6.36 -12.11
CA ALA A 127 54.26 -5.90 -13.36
C ALA A 127 54.15 -4.38 -13.50
N ALA A 128 52.98 -3.81 -13.25
CA ALA A 128 52.77 -2.36 -13.31
C ALA A 128 53.60 -1.60 -12.27
N GLU A 129 53.77 -2.16 -11.08
CA GLU A 129 54.67 -1.60 -10.05
C GLU A 129 56.15 -1.60 -10.50
N ALA A 130 56.55 -2.66 -11.20
CA ALA A 130 57.90 -2.71 -11.77
C ALA A 130 58.12 -1.62 -12.82
N GLU A 131 57.13 -1.38 -13.69
CA GLU A 131 57.20 -0.29 -14.68
C GLU A 131 57.30 1.10 -14.00
N VAL A 132 56.56 1.34 -12.92
CA VAL A 132 56.68 2.57 -12.13
C VAL A 132 58.11 2.73 -11.60
N ARG A 133 58.70 1.64 -11.06
CA ARG A 133 60.10 1.69 -10.58
C ARG A 133 61.09 2.07 -11.70
N VAL A 134 60.95 1.51 -12.90
CA VAL A 134 61.80 1.84 -14.08
C VAL A 134 61.59 3.31 -14.47
N ALA A 135 60.35 3.76 -14.64
CA ALA A 135 60.06 5.15 -15.01
C ALA A 135 60.57 6.14 -13.95
N ARG A 136 60.44 5.79 -12.68
CA ARG A 136 60.96 6.61 -11.57
C ARG A 136 62.48 6.70 -11.58
N ALA A 137 63.20 5.63 -11.97
CA ALA A 137 64.68 5.64 -12.06
C ALA A 137 65.18 6.49 -13.22
N ARG A 138 64.46 6.63 -14.33
CA ARG A 138 64.83 7.46 -15.50
C ARG A 138 64.75 8.96 -15.20
N LEU A 139 63.92 9.38 -14.27
CA LEU A 139 63.71 10.80 -13.97
C LEU A 139 64.98 11.47 -13.39
N PRO A 140 65.71 10.95 -12.37
CA PRO A 140 66.95 11.53 -11.92
C PRO A 140 68.03 11.50 -12.97
N GLU A 141 68.09 10.48 -13.84
CA GLU A 141 69.02 10.43 -14.98
C GLU A 141 68.76 11.63 -15.92
N ALA A 142 67.52 11.84 -16.33
CA ALA A 142 67.15 12.98 -17.19
C ALA A 142 67.45 14.33 -16.53
N ARG A 143 67.21 14.44 -15.23
CA ARG A 143 67.50 15.66 -14.45
C ARG A 143 69.05 15.94 -14.37
N ALA A 144 69.86 14.90 -14.22
CA ALA A 144 71.34 15.04 -14.24
C ALA A 144 71.81 15.52 -15.62
N GLY A 145 71.19 14.96 -16.70
CA GLY A 145 71.47 15.42 -18.06
C GLY A 145 71.12 16.90 -18.27
N LEU A 146 69.98 17.33 -17.75
CA LEU A 146 69.55 18.73 -17.81
C LEU A 146 70.53 19.63 -17.02
N ALA A 147 70.96 19.24 -15.84
CA ALA A 147 71.89 20.01 -15.01
C ALA A 147 73.23 20.19 -15.73
N LEU A 148 73.74 19.15 -16.40
CA LEU A 148 74.95 19.23 -17.19
C LEU A 148 74.78 20.18 -18.39
N ALA A 149 73.67 20.07 -19.14
CA ALA A 149 73.44 20.91 -20.33
C ALA A 149 73.20 22.38 -19.92
N ASP A 150 72.57 22.63 -18.79
CA ASP A 150 72.38 23.99 -18.25
C ASP A 150 73.72 24.62 -17.87
N ALA A 151 74.59 23.92 -17.14
CA ALA A 151 75.88 24.41 -16.76
C ALA A 151 76.73 24.73 -18.01
N GLN A 152 76.67 23.90 -19.05
CA GLN A 152 77.34 24.11 -20.30
C GLN A 152 76.80 25.34 -21.05
N PHE A 153 75.52 25.51 -21.15
CA PHE A 153 74.89 26.65 -21.80
C PHE A 153 75.21 27.97 -21.06
N GLN A 154 75.19 27.97 -19.75
CA GLN A 154 75.60 29.16 -18.96
C GLN A 154 77.06 29.53 -19.21
N ARG A 155 77.94 28.57 -19.23
CA ARG A 155 79.35 28.78 -19.48
C ARG A 155 79.61 29.37 -20.88
N VAL A 156 79.06 28.76 -21.94
CA VAL A 156 79.22 29.23 -23.31
C VAL A 156 78.56 30.60 -23.48
N SER A 157 77.40 30.86 -22.85
CA SER A 157 76.73 32.18 -22.89
C SER A 157 77.62 33.28 -22.28
N ALA A 158 78.29 33.01 -21.17
CA ALA A 158 79.21 33.94 -20.53
C ALA A 158 80.43 34.23 -21.42
N LEU A 159 81.03 33.20 -22.04
CA LEU A 159 82.11 33.35 -23.00
C LEU A 159 81.74 34.13 -24.27
N HIS A 160 80.52 33.88 -24.77
CA HIS A 160 80.00 34.61 -25.92
C HIS A 160 79.85 36.13 -25.59
N HIS A 161 79.30 36.41 -24.42
CA HIS A 161 79.15 37.80 -23.96
C HIS A 161 80.47 38.52 -23.84
N SER A 162 81.55 37.78 -23.53
CA SER A 162 82.90 38.31 -23.41
C SER A 162 83.63 38.29 -24.76
N GLY A 163 83.04 37.85 -25.87
CA GLY A 163 83.59 37.80 -27.21
C GLY A 163 84.50 36.59 -27.47
N TYR A 164 84.53 35.55 -26.59
CA TYR A 164 85.40 34.36 -26.72
C TYR A 164 84.68 33.11 -27.23
N ALA A 165 83.40 33.19 -27.61
CA ALA A 165 82.62 32.11 -28.24
C ALA A 165 81.78 32.66 -29.40
N SER A 166 81.53 31.83 -30.40
CA SER A 166 80.71 32.19 -31.57
C SER A 166 79.22 32.09 -31.31
N ASP A 167 78.39 32.71 -32.17
CA ASP A 167 76.92 32.54 -32.16
C ASP A 167 76.58 31.06 -32.33
N ASP A 168 77.25 30.35 -33.22
CA ASP A 168 77.02 28.93 -33.46
C ASP A 168 77.26 28.08 -32.20
N ASP A 169 78.30 28.36 -31.40
CA ASP A 169 78.59 27.65 -30.16
C ASP A 169 77.48 27.88 -29.13
N ARG A 170 76.99 29.13 -29.01
CA ARG A 170 75.96 29.49 -28.11
C ARG A 170 74.62 28.78 -28.51
N ASP A 171 74.26 28.81 -29.79
CA ASP A 171 73.07 28.23 -30.33
C ASP A 171 73.07 26.69 -30.20
N ARG A 172 74.20 26.02 -30.38
CA ARG A 172 74.37 24.58 -30.10
C ARG A 172 74.17 24.28 -28.62
N ALA A 173 74.72 25.05 -27.72
CA ALA A 173 74.62 24.85 -26.29
C ALA A 173 73.16 25.06 -25.84
N ARG A 174 72.44 26.05 -26.40
CA ARG A 174 71.05 26.30 -26.15
C ARG A 174 70.19 25.16 -26.64
N THR A 175 70.36 24.67 -27.84
CA THR A 175 69.61 23.53 -28.40
C THR A 175 69.80 22.27 -27.53
N ALA A 176 71.07 22.01 -27.04
CA ALA A 176 71.31 20.91 -26.14
C ALA A 176 70.55 21.05 -24.79
N TYR A 177 70.51 22.27 -24.26
CA TYR A 177 69.71 22.57 -23.03
C TYR A 177 68.23 22.34 -23.25
N ASP A 178 67.68 22.89 -24.36
CA ASP A 178 66.23 22.74 -24.68
C ASP A 178 65.88 21.26 -24.90
N ALA A 179 66.75 20.49 -25.55
CA ALA A 179 66.61 19.05 -25.74
C ALA A 179 66.54 18.28 -24.38
N ALA A 180 67.53 18.59 -23.49
CA ALA A 180 67.58 17.97 -22.15
C ALA A 180 66.35 18.32 -21.30
N ARG A 181 65.86 19.56 -21.38
CA ARG A 181 64.63 20.01 -20.70
C ARG A 181 63.40 19.22 -21.20
N SER A 182 63.32 19.03 -22.53
CA SER A 182 62.26 18.22 -23.13
C SER A 182 62.35 16.76 -22.68
N GLN A 183 63.57 16.25 -22.47
CA GLN A 183 63.73 14.88 -21.98
C GLN A 183 63.30 14.70 -20.54
N VAL A 184 63.50 15.69 -19.67
CA VAL A 184 62.96 15.68 -18.30
C VAL A 184 61.39 15.67 -18.34
N ALA A 185 60.81 16.56 -19.15
CA ALA A 185 59.39 16.59 -19.31
C ALA A 185 58.82 15.24 -19.80
N ALA A 186 59.46 14.61 -20.77
CA ALA A 186 59.08 13.28 -21.27
C ALA A 186 59.17 12.20 -20.17
N ALA A 187 60.25 12.24 -19.36
CA ALA A 187 60.45 11.30 -18.26
C ALA A 187 59.37 11.49 -17.17
N GLU A 188 58.98 12.73 -16.87
CA GLU A 188 57.91 13.05 -15.93
C GLU A 188 56.55 12.52 -16.42
N GLU A 189 56.22 12.71 -17.68
CA GLU A 189 55.00 12.19 -18.28
C GLU A 189 55.02 10.66 -18.37
N SER A 190 56.14 10.05 -18.66
CA SER A 190 56.30 8.59 -18.63
C SER A 190 56.04 8.01 -17.23
N LEU A 191 56.55 8.69 -16.18
CA LEU A 191 56.27 8.28 -14.80
C LEU A 191 54.78 8.39 -14.47
N LYS A 192 54.13 9.48 -14.84
CA LYS A 192 52.67 9.64 -14.63
C LYS A 192 51.88 8.56 -15.35
N ALA A 193 52.25 8.21 -16.58
CA ALA A 193 51.57 7.15 -17.34
C ALA A 193 51.74 5.78 -16.65
N ALA A 194 52.93 5.47 -16.15
CA ALA A 194 53.20 4.23 -15.43
C ALA A 194 52.40 4.17 -14.10
N GLU A 195 52.32 5.28 -13.38
CA GLU A 195 51.54 5.39 -12.15
C GLU A 195 50.02 5.20 -12.41
N ALA A 196 49.53 5.76 -13.51
CA ALA A 196 48.12 5.55 -13.92
C ALA A 196 47.83 4.08 -14.27
N ALA A 197 48.75 3.43 -14.99
CA ALA A 197 48.64 2.00 -15.33
C ALA A 197 48.64 1.12 -14.06
N ARG A 198 49.52 1.43 -13.08
CA ARG A 198 49.54 0.74 -11.79
C ARG A 198 48.19 0.90 -11.06
N GLU A 199 47.60 2.11 -11.08
CA GLU A 199 46.31 2.37 -10.43
C GLU A 199 45.16 1.54 -11.03
N VAL A 200 45.14 1.40 -12.36
CA VAL A 200 44.19 0.51 -13.05
C VAL A 200 44.38 -0.93 -12.59
N ALA A 201 45.61 -1.43 -12.57
CA ALA A 201 45.87 -2.80 -12.13
C ALA A 201 45.50 -3.03 -10.66
N ARG A 202 45.69 -2.01 -9.81
CA ARG A 202 45.27 -2.06 -8.40
C ARG A 202 43.74 -2.14 -8.27
N GLN A 203 43.02 -1.33 -9.06
CA GLN A 203 41.57 -1.35 -9.08
C GLN A 203 41.01 -2.70 -9.55
N ASP A 204 41.67 -3.33 -10.56
CA ASP A 204 41.30 -4.66 -11.03
C ASP A 204 41.46 -5.71 -9.92
N LEU A 205 42.54 -5.63 -9.15
CA LEU A 205 42.73 -6.51 -7.98
C LEU A 205 41.64 -6.28 -6.91
N GLU A 206 41.29 -5.02 -6.61
CA GLU A 206 40.21 -4.69 -5.70
C GLU A 206 38.85 -5.23 -6.20
N ASN A 207 38.63 -5.18 -7.49
CA ASN A 207 37.39 -5.68 -8.12
C ASN A 207 37.28 -7.21 -8.04
N CYS A 208 38.34 -7.93 -7.71
CA CYS A 208 38.26 -9.37 -7.39
C CYS A 208 37.51 -9.64 -6.08
N THR A 209 37.41 -8.63 -5.20
CA THR A 209 36.66 -8.73 -3.95
C THR A 209 35.27 -8.07 -4.12
N ILE A 210 34.22 -8.87 -4.11
CA ILE A 210 32.86 -8.41 -4.36
C ILE A 210 32.19 -8.13 -3.02
N ARG A 211 31.65 -6.90 -2.84
CA ARG A 211 31.11 -6.42 -1.57
C ARG A 211 29.66 -5.99 -1.69
N ALA A 212 28.94 -6.08 -0.56
CA ALA A 212 27.56 -5.59 -0.44
C ALA A 212 27.50 -4.06 -0.58
N PRO A 213 26.62 -3.52 -1.43
CA PRO A 213 26.50 -2.05 -1.60
C PRO A 213 25.82 -1.36 -0.43
N PHE A 214 25.01 -2.08 0.35
CA PHE A 214 24.29 -1.59 1.55
C PHE A 214 24.01 -2.78 2.48
N ALA A 215 23.63 -2.47 3.71
CA ALA A 215 23.24 -3.48 4.70
C ALA A 215 21.83 -4.03 4.36
N GLY A 216 21.65 -5.33 4.48
CA GLY A 216 20.38 -5.99 4.16
C GLY A 216 20.41 -7.50 4.35
N ILE A 217 19.53 -8.20 3.65
CA ILE A 217 19.48 -9.67 3.63
C ILE A 217 19.72 -10.16 2.20
N ALA A 218 20.56 -11.16 2.04
CA ALA A 218 20.77 -11.82 0.75
C ALA A 218 19.57 -12.74 0.45
N VAL A 219 18.81 -12.42 -0.57
CA VAL A 219 17.58 -13.18 -0.94
C VAL A 219 17.85 -14.21 -2.04
N SER A 220 18.96 -14.08 -2.77
CA SER A 220 19.39 -15.11 -3.71
C SER A 220 20.91 -15.22 -3.74
N LYS A 221 21.38 -16.40 -4.07
CA LYS A 221 22.80 -16.69 -4.39
C LYS A 221 22.85 -17.16 -5.83
N ASP A 222 23.29 -16.29 -6.73
CA ASP A 222 23.17 -16.48 -8.18
C ASP A 222 24.41 -17.17 -8.78
N ALA A 223 25.53 -17.22 -8.04
CA ALA A 223 26.78 -17.85 -8.48
C ALA A 223 27.31 -18.85 -7.46
N GLN A 224 28.10 -19.78 -7.92
CA GLN A 224 28.73 -20.83 -7.07
C GLN A 224 30.25 -20.82 -7.24
N VAL A 225 30.94 -21.38 -6.24
CA VAL A 225 32.39 -21.55 -6.28
C VAL A 225 32.79 -22.40 -7.51
N GLY A 226 33.77 -21.90 -8.25
CA GLY A 226 34.25 -22.52 -9.49
C GLY A 226 33.60 -21.99 -10.77
N GLU A 227 32.48 -21.28 -10.67
CA GLU A 227 31.79 -20.68 -11.85
C GLU A 227 32.53 -19.44 -12.35
N MET A 228 32.44 -19.19 -13.65
CA MET A 228 32.91 -17.96 -14.29
C MET A 228 31.81 -16.91 -14.20
N VAL A 229 32.17 -15.72 -13.71
CA VAL A 229 31.30 -14.55 -13.66
C VAL A 229 31.86 -13.43 -14.52
N SER A 230 30.97 -12.60 -15.05
CA SER A 230 31.35 -11.51 -15.96
C SER A 230 30.34 -10.36 -15.86
N PRO A 231 30.75 -9.10 -16.01
CA PRO A 231 29.80 -7.97 -16.06
C PRO A 231 28.93 -7.97 -17.32
N VAL A 232 29.31 -8.71 -18.33
CA VAL A 232 28.61 -8.79 -19.62
C VAL A 232 28.18 -10.24 -19.86
N SER A 233 26.91 -10.42 -20.20
CA SER A 233 26.39 -11.72 -20.61
C SER A 233 27.00 -12.10 -21.99
N ALA A 234 27.92 -13.02 -21.97
CA ALA A 234 28.62 -13.48 -23.19
C ALA A 234 27.85 -14.60 -23.90
N GLY A 235 26.56 -14.44 -24.15
CA GLY A 235 25.77 -15.26 -25.10
C GLY A 235 25.83 -16.79 -25.00
N GLY A 236 26.47 -17.36 -24.01
CA GLY A 236 26.55 -18.79 -23.78
C GLY A 236 26.24 -19.10 -22.31
N GLY A 237 25.48 -20.13 -22.06
CA GLY A 237 24.93 -20.45 -20.74
C GLY A 237 25.93 -20.75 -19.59
N PHE A 238 27.20 -20.43 -19.79
CA PHE A 238 28.28 -20.77 -18.84
C PHE A 238 28.78 -19.58 -18.03
N THR A 239 28.28 -18.35 -18.29
CA THR A 239 28.74 -17.14 -17.60
C THR A 239 27.57 -16.51 -16.85
N ARG A 240 27.73 -16.32 -15.53
CA ARG A 240 26.78 -15.64 -14.67
C ARG A 240 27.13 -14.17 -14.57
N THR A 241 26.11 -13.31 -14.51
CA THR A 241 26.33 -11.88 -14.31
C THR A 241 26.15 -11.48 -12.84
N GLY A 242 25.21 -12.12 -12.12
CA GLY A 242 24.95 -11.86 -10.71
C GLY A 242 25.74 -12.77 -9.77
N ILE A 243 26.05 -12.27 -8.60
CA ILE A 243 26.67 -13.03 -7.48
C ILE A 243 25.59 -13.34 -6.42
N ALA A 244 24.87 -12.31 -5.98
CA ALA A 244 23.82 -12.41 -4.98
C ALA A 244 22.91 -11.19 -5.08
N THR A 245 21.63 -11.34 -4.69
CA THR A 245 20.70 -10.21 -4.59
C THR A 245 20.53 -9.84 -3.12
N VAL A 246 20.82 -8.59 -2.78
CA VAL A 246 20.68 -8.04 -1.43
C VAL A 246 19.46 -7.11 -1.40
N VAL A 247 18.64 -7.26 -0.36
CA VAL A 247 17.42 -6.48 -0.13
C VAL A 247 17.51 -5.77 1.22
N ASP A 248 17.18 -4.50 1.22
CA ASP A 248 17.11 -3.69 2.44
C ASP A 248 15.75 -3.90 3.11
N MET A 249 15.74 -4.65 4.20
CA MET A 249 14.52 -4.99 4.96
C MET A 249 13.97 -3.82 5.78
N ASP A 250 14.77 -2.79 6.01
CA ASP A 250 14.36 -1.60 6.76
C ASP A 250 13.69 -0.56 5.85
N SER A 251 13.62 -0.83 4.56
CA SER A 251 13.05 0.08 3.56
C SER A 251 11.88 -0.52 2.78
N LEU A 252 11.14 -1.46 3.39
CA LEU A 252 9.98 -2.07 2.74
C LEU A 252 8.83 -1.08 2.60
N GLU A 253 8.19 -1.09 1.45
CA GLU A 253 6.99 -0.29 1.13
C GLU A 253 6.03 -1.16 0.33
N VAL A 254 4.80 -0.70 0.16
CA VAL A 254 3.81 -1.40 -0.66
C VAL A 254 3.69 -0.66 -1.99
N GLU A 255 3.72 -1.39 -3.08
CA GLU A 255 3.42 -0.87 -4.41
C GLU A 255 2.08 -1.46 -4.85
N VAL A 256 1.07 -0.61 -5.04
CA VAL A 256 -0.27 -1.02 -5.48
C VAL A 256 -0.60 -0.43 -6.84
N ASP A 257 -1.34 -1.17 -7.63
CA ASP A 257 -1.89 -0.73 -8.92
C ASP A 257 -3.31 -0.21 -8.69
N VAL A 258 -3.49 1.10 -8.81
CA VAL A 258 -4.79 1.77 -8.64
C VAL A 258 -5.37 2.14 -10.01
N ASN A 259 -6.65 1.85 -10.21
CA ASN A 259 -7.33 2.22 -11.44
C ASN A 259 -7.33 3.76 -11.63
N GLU A 260 -7.05 4.20 -12.85
CA GLU A 260 -6.94 5.62 -13.22
C GLU A 260 -8.16 6.45 -12.81
N SER A 261 -9.36 5.87 -12.82
CA SER A 261 -10.62 6.54 -12.46
C SER A 261 -10.64 7.04 -11.00
N PHE A 262 -9.85 6.42 -10.12
CA PHE A 262 -9.83 6.75 -8.69
C PHE A 262 -8.63 7.59 -8.27
N ILE A 263 -7.66 7.78 -9.16
CA ILE A 263 -6.37 8.40 -8.79
C ILE A 263 -6.52 9.84 -8.28
N ALA A 264 -7.53 10.57 -8.76
CA ALA A 264 -7.81 11.93 -8.33
C ALA A 264 -8.21 12.06 -6.85
N ARG A 265 -8.58 10.93 -6.23
CA ARG A 265 -8.99 10.86 -4.81
C ARG A 265 -7.85 10.42 -3.88
N ILE A 266 -6.67 10.16 -4.45
CA ILE A 266 -5.52 9.68 -3.69
C ILE A 266 -4.47 10.78 -3.59
N HIS A 267 -4.08 11.08 -2.36
CA HIS A 267 -3.12 12.15 -2.06
C HIS A 267 -1.97 11.64 -1.20
N PRO A 268 -0.76 12.17 -1.39
CA PRO A 268 0.33 11.87 -0.46
C PRO A 268 -0.05 12.21 0.98
N GLY A 269 0.28 11.34 1.91
CA GLY A 269 -0.06 11.46 3.32
C GLY A 269 -1.43 10.86 3.69
N GLN A 270 -2.23 10.43 2.73
CA GLN A 270 -3.52 9.79 2.99
C GLN A 270 -3.31 8.48 3.77
N ARG A 271 -4.11 8.26 4.81
CA ARG A 271 -4.07 7.04 5.62
C ARG A 271 -4.65 5.86 4.84
N VAL A 272 -4.00 4.71 5.02
CA VAL A 272 -4.45 3.44 4.43
C VAL A 272 -4.29 2.32 5.46
N GLU A 273 -5.09 1.28 5.29
CA GLU A 273 -4.93 0.02 6.02
C GLU A 273 -4.43 -1.03 5.04
N ALA A 274 -3.28 -1.61 5.34
CA ALA A 274 -2.71 -2.71 4.56
C ALA A 274 -2.97 -4.03 5.27
N ALA A 275 -3.39 -5.05 4.53
CA ALA A 275 -3.56 -6.41 5.02
C ALA A 275 -2.79 -7.36 4.10
N LEU A 276 -1.84 -8.08 4.66
CA LEU A 276 -1.04 -9.06 3.90
C LEU A 276 -1.90 -10.30 3.60
N ASP A 277 -1.79 -10.86 2.42
CA ASP A 277 -2.52 -12.07 2.06
C ASP A 277 -2.18 -13.26 3.00
N ALA A 278 -0.95 -13.29 3.53
CA ALA A 278 -0.52 -14.28 4.51
C ALA A 278 -1.15 -14.08 5.90
N TYR A 279 -1.59 -12.85 6.21
CA TYR A 279 -2.15 -12.49 7.52
C TYR A 279 -3.38 -11.57 7.33
N PRO A 280 -4.51 -12.09 6.83
CA PRO A 280 -5.66 -11.26 6.43
C PRO A 280 -6.35 -10.54 7.61
N ASP A 281 -6.23 -11.07 8.82
CA ASP A 281 -6.83 -10.47 10.03
C ASP A 281 -5.96 -9.35 10.63
N TRP A 282 -4.72 -9.21 10.15
CA TRP A 282 -3.78 -8.22 10.67
C TRP A 282 -3.80 -6.96 9.81
N LYS A 283 -4.47 -5.93 10.32
CA LYS A 283 -4.54 -4.61 9.70
C LYS A 283 -3.32 -3.80 10.12
N ILE A 284 -2.53 -3.41 9.14
CA ILE A 284 -1.28 -2.67 9.34
C ILE A 284 -1.52 -1.21 8.93
N PRO A 285 -1.39 -0.25 9.85
CA PRO A 285 -1.53 1.16 9.49
C PRO A 285 -0.38 1.60 8.60
N ALA A 286 -0.71 2.34 7.57
CA ALA A 286 0.23 2.80 6.56
C ALA A 286 -0.26 4.12 5.98
N SER A 287 0.58 4.76 5.18
CA SER A 287 0.24 6.05 4.55
C SER A 287 0.76 6.12 3.12
N VAL A 288 0.01 6.79 2.25
CA VAL A 288 0.43 7.04 0.87
C VAL A 288 1.69 7.90 0.88
N ARG A 289 2.78 7.38 0.35
CA ARG A 289 4.04 8.10 0.21
C ARG A 289 4.06 8.96 -1.04
N THR A 290 3.73 8.34 -2.17
CA THR A 290 3.75 9.03 -3.46
C THR A 290 2.90 8.28 -4.49
N VAL A 291 2.38 9.03 -5.43
CA VAL A 291 1.75 8.53 -6.64
C VAL A 291 2.78 8.66 -7.77
N ILE A 292 3.08 7.57 -8.46
CA ILE A 292 4.03 7.58 -9.57
C ILE A 292 3.32 8.14 -10.81
N PRO A 293 3.78 9.26 -11.39
CA PRO A 293 3.04 9.93 -12.47
C PRO A 293 3.21 9.22 -13.83
N THR A 294 2.97 7.93 -13.85
CA THR A 294 3.08 7.09 -15.04
C THR A 294 1.95 6.06 -15.02
N ALA A 295 1.10 6.08 -16.02
CA ALA A 295 0.02 5.11 -16.14
C ALA A 295 0.48 3.91 -16.98
N ASP A 296 0.09 2.72 -16.57
CA ASP A 296 0.22 1.51 -17.38
C ASP A 296 -0.98 1.45 -18.34
N ARG A 297 -0.71 1.65 -19.63
CA ARG A 297 -1.75 1.67 -20.66
C ARG A 297 -2.47 0.33 -20.84
N GLN A 298 -1.79 -0.78 -20.56
CA GLN A 298 -2.40 -2.11 -20.74
C GLN A 298 -3.40 -2.42 -19.64
N LYS A 299 -3.13 -1.94 -18.42
CA LYS A 299 -3.98 -2.20 -17.25
C LYS A 299 -4.88 -1.02 -16.90
N ALA A 300 -4.67 0.17 -17.47
CA ALA A 300 -5.31 1.42 -17.09
C ALA A 300 -5.16 1.71 -15.59
N THR A 301 -3.95 1.48 -15.07
CA THR A 301 -3.61 1.67 -13.65
C THR A 301 -2.45 2.62 -13.47
N VAL A 302 -2.40 3.25 -12.30
CA VAL A 302 -1.31 4.11 -11.85
C VAL A 302 -0.73 3.48 -10.58
N LYS A 303 0.58 3.44 -10.49
CA LYS A 303 1.28 2.88 -9.34
C LYS A 303 1.30 3.86 -8.17
N VAL A 304 0.89 3.39 -7.02
CA VAL A 304 0.92 4.16 -5.77
C VAL A 304 1.85 3.46 -4.79
N ARG A 305 2.78 4.22 -4.19
CA ARG A 305 3.68 3.71 -3.18
C ARG A 305 3.21 4.14 -1.80
N ILE A 306 3.18 3.18 -0.91
CA ILE A 306 2.63 3.29 0.44
C ILE A 306 3.72 2.88 1.44
N SER A 307 3.96 3.71 2.44
CA SER A 307 4.91 3.41 3.50
C SER A 307 4.17 2.85 4.71
N PHE A 308 4.68 1.79 5.28
CA PHE A 308 4.20 1.28 6.57
C PHE A 308 4.57 2.27 7.68
N ASP A 309 3.66 2.54 8.60
CA ASP A 309 3.95 3.38 9.76
C ASP A 309 4.93 2.67 10.72
N ARG A 310 4.86 1.33 10.76
CA ARG A 310 5.77 0.47 11.51
C ARG A 310 6.09 -0.77 10.70
N LEU A 311 7.36 -1.11 10.61
CA LEU A 311 7.82 -2.37 10.02
C LEU A 311 7.80 -3.47 11.08
N ASP A 312 7.48 -4.67 10.67
CA ASP A 312 7.44 -5.88 11.51
C ASP A 312 8.21 -6.98 10.78
N PRO A 313 8.95 -7.83 11.50
CA PRO A 313 9.72 -8.92 10.86
C PRO A 313 8.91 -9.94 10.05
N ARG A 314 7.58 -9.96 10.23
CA ARG A 314 6.67 -10.82 9.44
C ARG A 314 6.43 -10.29 8.04
N ILE A 315 6.75 -9.01 7.78
CA ILE A 315 6.56 -8.38 6.46
C ILE A 315 7.78 -8.75 5.61
N LEU A 316 7.56 -9.53 4.56
CA LEU A 316 8.63 -9.98 3.68
C LEU A 316 8.46 -9.40 2.27
N PRO A 317 9.57 -9.18 1.55
CA PRO A 317 9.51 -8.74 0.16
C PRO A 317 8.66 -9.68 -0.70
N ASP A 318 8.04 -9.14 -1.71
CA ASP A 318 7.22 -9.84 -2.71
C ASP A 318 5.93 -10.49 -2.16
N MET A 319 5.58 -10.26 -0.88
CA MET A 319 4.27 -10.67 -0.33
C MET A 319 3.13 -9.90 -0.97
N GLY A 320 2.02 -10.60 -1.29
CA GLY A 320 0.77 -10.00 -1.73
C GLY A 320 0.12 -9.20 -0.59
N VAL A 321 -0.46 -8.07 -0.93
CA VAL A 321 -1.07 -7.15 0.04
C VAL A 321 -2.31 -6.50 -0.56
N LYS A 322 -3.35 -6.38 0.25
CA LYS A 322 -4.56 -5.61 -0.05
C LYS A 322 -4.51 -4.33 0.76
N VAL A 323 -4.77 -3.23 0.12
CA VAL A 323 -4.74 -1.91 0.74
C VAL A 323 -6.11 -1.25 0.60
N ALA A 324 -6.67 -0.83 1.74
CA ALA A 324 -7.89 -0.04 1.82
C ALA A 324 -7.51 1.43 2.04
N PHE A 325 -7.83 2.28 1.07
CA PHE A 325 -7.61 3.72 1.16
C PHE A 325 -8.72 4.34 1.99
N LEU A 326 -8.37 4.99 3.08
CA LEU A 326 -9.32 5.58 4.01
C LEU A 326 -9.71 6.99 3.55
N GLY A 327 -10.98 7.34 3.75
CA GLY A 327 -11.48 8.68 3.46
C GLY A 327 -10.84 9.73 4.36
N GLU A 328 -10.76 10.96 3.85
CA GLU A 328 -10.29 12.08 4.65
C GLU A 328 -11.21 12.29 5.85
N ALA A 329 -10.64 12.55 7.00
CA ALA A 329 -11.39 12.95 8.17
C ALA A 329 -12.14 14.26 7.85
N PRO A 330 -13.43 14.36 8.20
CA PRO A 330 -14.17 15.59 7.96
C PRO A 330 -13.49 16.77 8.68
N PRO A 331 -13.63 17.97 8.16
CA PRO A 331 -12.98 19.15 8.75
C PRO A 331 -13.37 19.32 10.20
N PRO A 332 -12.46 19.84 11.04
CA PRO A 332 -12.77 20.05 12.46
C PRO A 332 -13.99 20.97 12.60
N GLY A 333 -15.02 20.47 13.31
CA GLY A 333 -16.29 21.16 13.49
C GLY A 333 -17.45 20.59 12.65
N ALA A 334 -17.21 19.65 11.75
CA ALA A 334 -18.30 18.97 11.06
C ALA A 334 -19.14 18.17 12.08
N PRO A 335 -20.48 18.24 12.01
CA PRO A 335 -21.32 17.49 12.94
C PRO A 335 -21.11 15.99 12.74
N LYS A 336 -20.73 15.31 13.80
CA LYS A 336 -20.53 13.84 13.76
C LYS A 336 -21.91 13.17 13.64
N PRO A 337 -22.05 12.21 12.74
CA PRO A 337 -23.32 11.47 12.67
C PRO A 337 -23.55 10.74 14.00
N ALA A 338 -24.75 10.86 14.51
CA ALA A 338 -25.16 10.22 15.77
C ALA A 338 -25.56 8.77 15.55
N ALA A 339 -26.10 8.44 14.36
CA ALA A 339 -26.69 7.12 14.08
C ALA A 339 -26.78 6.86 12.58
N LEU A 340 -26.84 5.56 12.21
CA LEU A 340 -27.16 5.10 10.85
C LEU A 340 -28.50 4.39 10.86
N LEU A 341 -29.41 4.79 9.96
CA LEU A 341 -30.74 4.21 9.81
C LEU A 341 -30.98 3.76 8.36
N PRO A 342 -31.72 2.68 8.12
CA PRO A 342 -32.20 2.41 6.77
C PRO A 342 -33.00 3.62 6.24
N ARG A 343 -32.73 4.00 5.00
CA ARG A 343 -33.37 5.16 4.34
C ARG A 343 -34.91 5.08 4.42
N GLU A 344 -35.47 3.87 4.35
CA GLU A 344 -36.90 3.61 4.43
C GLU A 344 -37.52 3.89 5.82
N ALA A 345 -36.68 4.04 6.87
CA ALA A 345 -37.16 4.35 8.21
C ALA A 345 -37.50 5.84 8.39
N VAL A 346 -36.92 6.69 7.54
CA VAL A 346 -37.13 8.16 7.60
C VAL A 346 -38.27 8.53 6.65
N PHE A 347 -39.28 9.19 7.18
CA PHE A 347 -40.42 9.68 6.42
C PHE A 347 -40.64 11.16 6.69
N ASN A 348 -41.35 11.83 5.79
CA ASN A 348 -41.60 13.26 5.90
C ASN A 348 -43.00 13.50 6.49
N ARG A 349 -43.06 14.20 7.60
CA ARG A 349 -44.33 14.56 8.24
C ARG A 349 -44.43 16.05 8.47
N GLU A 350 -45.42 16.69 7.87
CA GLU A 350 -45.61 18.15 7.97
C GLU A 350 -44.38 18.96 7.52
N GLY A 351 -43.63 18.42 6.53
CA GLY A 351 -42.43 19.08 6.03
C GLY A 351 -41.16 18.79 6.86
N LYS A 352 -41.21 17.92 7.86
CA LYS A 352 -40.08 17.59 8.75
C LYS A 352 -39.72 16.10 8.65
N PRO A 353 -38.43 15.78 8.48
CA PRO A 353 -37.98 14.39 8.50
C PRO A 353 -38.18 13.81 9.90
N SER A 354 -38.84 12.67 9.97
CA SER A 354 -39.24 12.03 11.23
C SER A 354 -39.06 10.51 11.17
N VAL A 355 -38.93 9.87 12.32
CA VAL A 355 -38.87 8.40 12.46
C VAL A 355 -39.78 7.95 13.58
N PHE A 356 -40.26 6.71 13.49
CA PHE A 356 -40.92 6.06 14.61
C PHE A 356 -39.93 5.18 15.36
N VAL A 357 -39.69 5.52 16.62
CA VAL A 357 -38.86 4.70 17.53
C VAL A 357 -39.80 3.82 18.36
N LEU A 358 -39.46 2.56 18.49
CA LEU A 358 -40.24 1.60 19.29
C LEU A 358 -39.65 1.56 20.71
N GLU A 359 -40.31 2.24 21.66
CA GLU A 359 -39.96 2.31 23.07
C GLU A 359 -41.02 1.63 23.93
N GLY A 360 -40.66 0.59 24.68
CA GLY A 360 -41.58 -0.08 25.60
C GLY A 360 -42.84 -0.62 24.94
N GLY A 361 -42.79 -1.01 23.67
CA GLY A 361 -43.96 -1.51 22.93
C GLY A 361 -44.90 -0.42 22.42
N ARG A 362 -44.44 0.83 22.43
CA ARG A 362 -45.19 1.98 21.86
C ARG A 362 -44.34 2.73 20.85
N LEU A 363 -44.97 3.28 19.85
CA LEU A 363 -44.29 4.08 18.83
C LEU A 363 -44.17 5.53 19.29
N ARG A 364 -43.06 6.11 19.14
CA ARG A 364 -42.83 7.55 19.37
C ARG A 364 -42.26 8.23 18.14
N UNK A 365 -42.67 9.25 17.41
CA UNK A 365 -42.25 9.89 16.48
C UNK A 365 -41.25 10.60 16.98
N ARG A 366 -40.41 10.81 16.44
CA ARG A 366 -39.26 11.66 16.79
C ARG A 366 -38.74 12.36 15.54
N GLU A 367 -38.56 13.67 15.63
CA GLU A 367 -37.97 14.47 14.54
C GLU A 367 -36.48 14.16 14.47
N VAL A 368 -35.96 13.98 13.26
CA VAL A 368 -34.53 13.67 13.03
C VAL A 368 -33.93 14.64 12.04
N ARG A 369 -32.62 14.89 12.18
CA ARG A 369 -31.89 15.70 11.23
C ARG A 369 -31.05 14.77 10.33
N PRO A 370 -31.46 14.55 9.08
CA PRO A 370 -30.73 13.67 8.17
C PRO A 370 -29.40 14.30 7.76
N GLY A 371 -28.40 13.47 7.58
CA GLY A 371 -27.08 13.77 7.03
C GLY A 371 -26.94 13.18 5.63
N GLU A 372 -25.77 12.64 5.33
CA GLU A 372 -25.47 12.06 4.02
C GLU A 372 -26.05 10.65 3.87
N ALA A 373 -26.47 10.33 2.66
CA ALA A 373 -26.93 8.98 2.31
C ALA A 373 -25.72 8.08 2.01
N ARG A 374 -25.66 6.92 2.66
CA ARG A 374 -24.60 5.92 2.46
C ARG A 374 -25.19 4.60 1.98
N GLY A 375 -25.25 4.44 0.68
CA GLY A 375 -25.89 3.26 0.08
C GLY A 375 -27.36 3.16 0.42
N MET A 376 -27.76 2.11 1.14
CA MET A 376 -29.15 1.89 1.58
C MET A 376 -29.45 2.54 2.93
N ASP A 377 -28.43 3.07 3.62
CA ASP A 377 -28.58 3.72 4.92
C ASP A 377 -28.47 5.24 4.81
N LEU A 378 -29.04 5.93 5.78
CA LEU A 378 -29.02 7.38 5.91
C LEU A 378 -28.37 7.74 7.25
N GLU A 379 -27.39 8.61 7.22
CA GLU A 379 -26.82 9.19 8.43
C GLU A 379 -27.84 10.10 9.10
N VAL A 380 -27.90 10.06 10.40
CA VAL A 380 -28.70 10.98 11.20
C VAL A 380 -27.78 11.71 12.17
N LEU A 381 -27.80 13.04 12.08
CA LEU A 381 -26.97 13.91 12.89
C LEU A 381 -27.51 14.11 14.30
N SER A 382 -28.86 14.02 14.47
CA SER A 382 -29.53 14.11 15.77
C SER A 382 -30.93 13.51 15.73
N GLY A 383 -31.42 13.03 16.87
CA GLY A 383 -32.79 12.48 17.04
C GLY A 383 -32.84 10.98 17.34
N CYS A 384 -31.85 10.25 17.09
CA CYS A 384 -31.80 8.81 17.42
C CYS A 384 -30.42 8.41 17.99
N UNK A 385 -30.28 7.44 18.79
CA UNK A 385 -29.21 6.95 19.25
C UNK A 385 -28.93 5.68 18.72
N PRO A 386 -27.82 5.27 18.80
CA PRO A 386 -27.48 3.89 18.41
C PRO A 386 -28.09 2.85 19.36
N GLY A 387 -28.50 1.73 18.81
CA GLY A 387 -29.11 0.63 19.55
C GLY A 387 -30.62 0.72 19.67
N GLU A 388 -31.22 1.86 19.37
CA GLU A 388 -32.66 2.01 19.31
C GLU A 388 -33.30 1.18 18.19
N THR A 389 -34.57 0.86 18.30
CA THR A 389 -35.30 0.13 17.28
C THR A 389 -36.25 1.08 16.56
N VAL A 390 -36.11 1.21 15.25
CA VAL A 390 -36.90 2.09 14.40
C VAL A 390 -37.76 1.28 13.44
N VAL A 391 -38.90 1.84 13.05
CA VAL A 391 -39.84 1.20 12.13
C VAL A 391 -39.42 1.49 10.69
N VAL A 392 -39.40 0.43 9.86
CA VAL A 392 -39.06 0.48 8.46
C VAL A 392 -40.28 0.18 7.60
N GLY A 393 -40.87 1.21 7.01
CA GLY A 393 -42.01 1.05 6.13
C GLY A 393 -43.38 1.09 6.84
N GLY A 394 -44.41 1.45 6.10
CA GLY A 394 -45.79 1.49 6.55
C GLY A 394 -46.12 2.67 7.47
N GLN A 395 -45.30 3.69 7.54
CA GLN A 395 -45.43 4.83 8.46
C GLN A 395 -46.71 5.64 8.30
N ASP A 396 -47.30 5.64 7.09
CA ASP A 396 -48.54 6.41 6.80
C ASP A 396 -49.72 6.03 7.67
N ARG A 397 -49.74 4.79 8.18
CA ARG A 397 -50.83 4.26 9.00
C ARG A 397 -50.55 4.34 10.49
N LEU A 398 -49.36 4.80 10.87
CA LEU A 398 -48.91 4.82 12.25
C LEU A 398 -49.14 6.19 12.89
N LYS A 399 -49.46 6.18 14.18
CA LYS A 399 -49.66 7.38 14.99
C LYS A 399 -48.79 7.32 16.24
N ASP A 400 -48.43 8.48 16.71
CA ASP A 400 -47.67 8.59 17.95
C ASP A 400 -48.45 7.97 19.13
N GLY A 401 -47.73 7.25 20.00
CA GLY A 401 -48.32 6.56 21.16
C GLY A 401 -48.94 5.20 20.86
N MET A 402 -49.05 4.80 19.60
CA MET A 402 -49.68 3.53 19.18
C MET A 402 -48.88 2.32 19.69
N ARG A 403 -49.59 1.28 20.16
CA ARG A 403 -48.98 0.02 20.57
C ARG A 403 -48.52 -0.76 19.35
N ALA A 404 -47.23 -1.15 19.35
CA ALA A 404 -46.64 -1.89 18.25
C ALA A 404 -45.76 -3.04 18.76
N ARG A 405 -45.65 -4.07 17.94
CA ARG A 405 -44.72 -5.18 18.14
C ARG A 405 -43.83 -5.36 16.92
N PRO A 406 -42.59 -5.71 17.15
CA PRO A 406 -41.70 -6.00 16.00
C PRO A 406 -42.20 -7.25 15.26
N ARG A 407 -42.34 -7.12 13.95
CA ARG A 407 -42.60 -8.27 13.08
C ARG A 407 -41.25 -9.02 12.93
N ARG A 408 -41.26 -10.28 13.33
CA ARG A 408 -40.10 -11.16 13.20
C ARG A 408 -39.84 -11.56 11.73
#